data_a55c47c3b7254850a10521ee08072fef
#
_entry.id   a55c47c3b7254850a10521ee08072fef
#
_cell.length_a   1.000
_cell.length_b   1.000
_cell.length_c   1.000
_cell.angle_alpha   90.00
_cell.angle_beta   90.00
_cell.angle_gamma   90.00
#
_symmetry.space_group_name_H-M   'P 1'
#
loop_
_entity.id
_entity.type
_entity.pdbx_description
1 polymer ?
#
loop_
_entity_poly.entity_id
_entity_poly.type
_entity_poly.pdbx_seq_one_letter_code
_entity_poly.pdbx_strand_id
1 'polypeptide(L)'
;MNHLLQNTTQLAQAIWTHYLSPQLASGAYAAVDATCGRGNDTVWLAARCRRVYAFDIQSEAIASTREALQAAGVADVQILSQAQASQLAAGVRDVQALSQTQADGRGHKGSDRAETPAVLPAVTLIEESHANLAHYVSEPIGLIVFNLGYLPGGDKQRATQTETTLAALQAALDKLTIGGLLSVTMYWGHEAGKIERAAVLRWAAALDRSTYHCVHTDMCNQPNCPPEILFVTRKKSRGSLSAQDSRESDGNGHAR
;
A
#
# COMPACT_ATOMS: atom_id res chain seq x y z
N MET A 1 -11.53 -14.89 23.83
CA MET A 1 -10.20 -15.53 23.62
C MET A 1 -9.55 -14.86 22.42
N ASN A 2 -8.32 -14.41 22.53
CA ASN A 2 -7.65 -13.68 21.42
C ASN A 2 -7.10 -14.72 20.42
N HIS A 3 -7.69 -14.81 19.23
CA HIS A 3 -7.30 -15.75 18.17
C HIS A 3 -6.30 -15.14 17.17
N LEU A 4 -5.53 -14.13 17.57
CA LEU A 4 -4.62 -13.36 16.72
C LEU A 4 -3.74 -14.24 15.83
N LEU A 5 -3.13 -15.27 16.39
CA LEU A 5 -2.24 -16.18 15.66
C LEU A 5 -2.99 -17.19 14.76
N GLN A 6 -4.32 -17.26 14.85
CA GLN A 6 -5.16 -18.15 14.03
C GLN A 6 -5.78 -17.45 12.82
N ASN A 7 -5.63 -16.13 12.73
CA ASN A 7 -6.18 -15.31 11.65
C ASN A 7 -5.08 -14.48 11.01
N THR A 8 -4.70 -14.83 9.79
CA THR A 8 -3.60 -14.21 9.05
C THR A 8 -3.79 -12.70 8.87
N THR A 9 -5.01 -12.24 8.58
CA THR A 9 -5.32 -10.81 8.45
C THR A 9 -5.13 -10.08 9.78
N GLN A 10 -5.63 -10.63 10.89
CA GLN A 10 -5.46 -10.03 12.22
C GLN A 10 -3.99 -10.00 12.64
N LEU A 11 -3.22 -11.05 12.32
CA LEU A 11 -1.79 -11.10 12.56
C LEU A 11 -1.06 -10.01 11.77
N ALA A 12 -1.36 -9.85 10.49
CA ALA A 12 -0.80 -8.81 9.65
C ALA A 12 -1.11 -7.41 10.21
N GLN A 13 -2.37 -7.11 10.52
CA GLN A 13 -2.81 -5.83 11.06
C GLN A 13 -2.20 -5.52 12.44
N ALA A 14 -1.99 -6.53 13.28
CA ALA A 14 -1.29 -6.36 14.55
C ALA A 14 0.17 -5.97 14.36
N ILE A 15 0.85 -6.62 13.41
CA ILE A 15 2.23 -6.28 13.05
C ILE A 15 2.31 -4.87 12.46
N TRP A 16 1.39 -4.50 11.55
CA TRP A 16 1.34 -3.13 11.00
C TRP A 16 1.15 -2.11 12.11
N THR A 17 0.20 -2.36 13.03
CA THR A 17 -0.06 -1.47 14.17
C THR A 17 1.19 -1.30 15.04
N HIS A 18 1.82 -2.39 15.43
CA HIS A 18 2.96 -2.36 16.34
C HIS A 18 4.20 -1.74 15.68
N TYR A 19 4.51 -2.17 14.46
CA TYR A 19 5.71 -1.72 13.73
C TYR A 19 5.64 -0.24 13.36
N LEU A 20 4.48 0.26 12.97
CA LEU A 20 4.27 1.65 12.53
C LEU A 20 3.66 2.52 13.63
N SER A 21 3.54 2.03 14.88
CA SER A 21 2.79 2.74 15.92
C SER A 21 3.15 4.20 16.14
N PRO A 22 4.42 4.64 16.14
CA PRO A 22 4.75 6.05 16.29
C PRO A 22 4.27 6.92 15.14
N GLN A 23 4.30 6.38 13.92
CA GLN A 23 3.99 7.07 12.68
C GLN A 23 2.49 7.00 12.35
N LEU A 24 1.82 5.88 12.65
CA LEU A 24 0.36 5.76 12.54
C LEU A 24 -0.36 6.69 13.52
N ALA A 25 0.19 6.87 14.72
CA ALA A 25 -0.38 7.79 15.71
C ALA A 25 -0.36 9.26 15.25
N SER A 26 0.61 9.63 14.40
CA SER A 26 0.70 11.00 13.83
C SER A 26 -0.18 11.17 12.58
N GLY A 27 -0.76 10.09 12.02
CA GLY A 27 -1.48 10.13 10.75
C GLY A 27 -0.63 10.57 9.55
N ALA A 28 0.71 10.51 9.66
CA ALA A 28 1.62 11.12 8.69
C ALA A 28 1.79 10.28 7.42
N TYR A 29 1.47 8.99 7.45
CA TYR A 29 1.72 8.09 6.33
C TYR A 29 0.62 8.07 5.29
N ALA A 30 1.04 8.01 4.02
CA ALA A 30 0.22 7.46 2.95
C ALA A 30 0.42 5.95 2.89
N ALA A 31 -0.62 5.23 2.49
CA ALA A 31 -0.63 3.78 2.34
C ALA A 31 -1.14 3.35 0.97
N VAL A 32 -0.78 2.14 0.58
CA VAL A 32 -1.30 1.47 -0.61
C VAL A 32 -1.92 0.13 -0.21
N ASP A 33 -3.14 -0.11 -0.66
CA ASP A 33 -3.76 -1.42 -0.75
C ASP A 33 -3.73 -1.86 -2.22
N ALA A 34 -2.81 -2.73 -2.57
CA ALA A 34 -2.57 -3.12 -3.95
C ALA A 34 -3.57 -4.16 -4.49
N THR A 35 -4.48 -4.64 -3.63
CA THR A 35 -5.48 -5.69 -3.93
C THR A 35 -6.70 -5.50 -3.04
N CYS A 36 -7.45 -4.41 -3.23
CA CYS A 36 -8.44 -3.96 -2.24
C CYS A 36 -9.63 -4.93 -2.03
N GLY A 37 -10.00 -5.70 -3.05
CA GLY A 37 -11.00 -6.75 -2.95
C GLY A 37 -12.32 -6.27 -2.34
N ARG A 38 -12.64 -6.75 -1.13
CA ARG A 38 -13.84 -6.36 -0.38
C ARG A 38 -13.63 -5.14 0.53
N GLY A 39 -12.46 -4.52 0.51
CA GLY A 39 -12.16 -3.27 1.22
C GLY A 39 -11.79 -3.42 2.70
N ASN A 40 -11.60 -4.64 3.23
CA ASN A 40 -11.30 -4.82 4.65
C ASN A 40 -10.01 -4.11 5.08
N ASP A 41 -8.93 -4.29 4.33
CA ASP A 41 -7.66 -3.62 4.62
C ASP A 41 -7.70 -2.15 4.24
N THR A 42 -8.37 -1.80 3.14
CA THR A 42 -8.58 -0.38 2.74
C THR A 42 -9.28 0.41 3.83
N VAL A 43 -10.36 -0.11 4.44
CA VAL A 43 -11.07 0.52 5.56
C VAL A 43 -10.15 0.65 6.78
N TRP A 44 -9.39 -0.39 7.10
CA TRP A 44 -8.43 -0.35 8.20
C TRP A 44 -7.35 0.73 7.99
N LEU A 45 -6.84 0.86 6.77
CA LEU A 45 -5.85 1.87 6.37
C LEU A 45 -6.44 3.28 6.41
N ALA A 46 -7.66 3.47 5.88
CA ALA A 46 -8.34 4.76 5.86
C ALA A 46 -8.56 5.36 7.25
N ALA A 47 -8.77 4.51 8.26
CA ALA A 47 -8.93 4.94 9.64
C ALA A 47 -7.61 5.37 10.31
N ARG A 48 -6.44 5.13 9.69
CA ARG A 48 -5.11 5.28 10.32
C ARG A 48 -4.09 6.06 9.50
N CYS A 49 -4.30 6.16 8.19
CA CYS A 49 -3.39 6.82 7.27
C CYS A 49 -4.02 8.10 6.72
N ARG A 50 -3.20 9.11 6.45
CA ARG A 50 -3.70 10.39 5.89
C ARG A 50 -4.23 10.24 4.47
N ARG A 51 -3.75 9.22 3.73
CA ARG A 51 -4.16 8.90 2.36
C ARG A 51 -4.00 7.43 2.07
N VAL A 52 -4.92 6.87 1.30
CA VAL A 52 -4.89 5.49 0.84
C VAL A 52 -5.11 5.45 -0.66
N TYR A 53 -4.23 4.73 -1.36
CA TYR A 53 -4.42 4.33 -2.76
C TYR A 53 -4.81 2.86 -2.77
N ALA A 54 -5.98 2.52 -3.30
CA ALA A 54 -6.48 1.16 -3.30
C ALA A 54 -6.75 0.69 -4.74
N PHE A 55 -6.13 -0.42 -5.11
CA PHE A 55 -6.14 -0.97 -6.47
C PHE A 55 -6.93 -2.27 -6.54
N ASP A 56 -7.69 -2.44 -7.59
CA ASP A 56 -8.20 -3.73 -8.06
C ASP A 56 -8.53 -3.65 -9.55
N ILE A 57 -8.36 -4.77 -10.27
CA ILE A 57 -8.73 -4.87 -11.68
C ILE A 57 -10.22 -5.15 -11.89
N GLN A 58 -10.95 -5.45 -10.81
CA GLN A 58 -12.35 -5.85 -10.83
C GLN A 58 -13.23 -4.69 -10.38
N SER A 59 -14.13 -4.25 -11.24
CA SER A 59 -15.11 -3.20 -10.90
C SER A 59 -15.97 -3.57 -9.69
N GLU A 60 -16.28 -4.87 -9.53
CA GLU A 60 -17.04 -5.40 -8.39
C GLU A 60 -16.27 -5.23 -7.06
N ALA A 61 -14.92 -5.38 -7.09
CA ALA A 61 -14.07 -5.15 -5.93
C ALA A 61 -14.04 -3.66 -5.57
N ILE A 62 -13.90 -2.77 -6.57
CA ILE A 62 -13.95 -1.32 -6.39
C ILE A 62 -15.30 -0.89 -5.79
N ALA A 63 -16.42 -1.41 -6.32
CA ALA A 63 -17.76 -1.13 -5.80
C ALA A 63 -17.92 -1.61 -4.34
N SER A 64 -17.50 -2.83 -4.05
CA SER A 64 -17.55 -3.42 -2.69
C SER A 64 -16.71 -2.62 -1.70
N THR A 65 -15.48 -2.22 -2.11
CA THR A 65 -14.59 -1.41 -1.27
C THR A 65 -15.19 -0.03 -1.00
N ARG A 66 -15.83 0.60 -2.00
CA ARG A 66 -16.53 1.88 -1.80
C ARG A 66 -17.68 1.74 -0.79
N GLU A 67 -18.49 0.70 -0.90
CA GLU A 67 -19.59 0.44 0.05
C GLU A 67 -19.04 0.22 1.47
N ALA A 68 -17.97 -0.53 1.63
CA ALA A 68 -17.32 -0.76 2.92
C ALA A 68 -16.79 0.55 3.54
N LEU A 69 -16.17 1.43 2.74
CA LEU A 69 -15.72 2.74 3.17
C LEU A 69 -16.87 3.65 3.59
N GLN A 70 -17.96 3.67 2.82
CA GLN A 70 -19.17 4.43 3.16
C GLN A 70 -19.79 3.93 4.47
N ALA A 71 -19.91 2.62 4.65
CA ALA A 71 -20.40 2.01 5.88
C ALA A 71 -19.51 2.35 7.10
N ALA A 72 -18.20 2.54 6.89
CA ALA A 72 -17.25 2.97 7.91
C ALA A 72 -17.22 4.49 8.14
N GLY A 73 -18.05 5.27 7.42
CA GLY A 73 -18.14 6.72 7.57
C GLY A 73 -17.02 7.51 6.86
N VAL A 74 -16.29 6.90 5.95
CA VAL A 74 -15.27 7.58 5.13
C VAL A 74 -15.97 8.29 3.97
N ALA A 75 -16.03 9.62 4.02
CA ALA A 75 -16.75 10.44 3.05
C ALA A 75 -15.90 10.89 1.85
N ASP A 76 -14.60 11.06 2.06
CA ASP A 76 -13.68 11.59 1.04
C ASP A 76 -13.05 10.45 0.25
N VAL A 77 -13.80 9.93 -0.72
CA VAL A 77 -13.42 8.80 -1.59
C VAL A 77 -13.55 9.22 -3.05
N GLN A 78 -12.43 9.19 -3.76
CA GLN A 78 -12.37 9.35 -5.21
C GLN A 78 -12.28 7.97 -5.88
N ILE A 79 -12.94 7.81 -7.02
CA ILE A 79 -12.80 6.62 -7.87
C ILE A 79 -12.20 7.05 -9.20
N LEU A 80 -11.14 6.37 -9.62
CA LEU A 80 -10.56 6.47 -10.96
C LEU A 80 -10.98 5.22 -11.74
N SER A 81 -11.84 5.41 -12.73
CA SER A 81 -12.17 4.34 -13.68
C SER A 81 -10.98 3.98 -14.56
N GLN A 82 -10.98 2.80 -15.16
CA GLN A 82 -9.91 2.33 -16.04
C GLN A 82 -9.60 3.32 -17.18
N ALA A 83 -10.62 4.01 -17.73
CA ALA A 83 -10.42 5.02 -18.77
C ALA A 83 -9.68 6.27 -18.23
N GLN A 84 -10.03 6.74 -17.04
CA GLN A 84 -9.38 7.88 -16.37
C GLN A 84 -7.96 7.49 -15.91
N ALA A 85 -7.82 6.28 -15.42
CA ALA A 85 -6.56 5.69 -15.02
C ALA A 85 -5.57 5.65 -16.21
N SER A 86 -6.02 5.17 -17.36
CA SER A 86 -5.20 5.11 -18.59
C SER A 86 -4.79 6.49 -19.09
N GLN A 87 -5.63 7.51 -18.95
CA GLN A 87 -5.29 8.89 -19.33
C GLN A 87 -4.21 9.49 -18.44
N LEU A 88 -4.23 9.21 -17.14
CA LEU A 88 -3.19 9.61 -16.19
C LEU A 88 -1.85 8.93 -16.51
N ALA A 89 -1.88 7.63 -16.80
CA ALA A 89 -0.70 6.86 -17.20
C ALA A 89 -0.08 7.38 -18.51
N ALA A 90 -0.89 7.91 -19.44
CA ALA A 90 -0.45 8.51 -20.70
C ALA A 90 0.15 9.93 -20.55
N GLY A 91 0.31 10.45 -19.32
CA GLY A 91 0.97 11.72 -19.05
C GLY A 91 0.06 12.96 -19.03
N VAL A 92 -1.26 12.79 -18.97
CA VAL A 92 -2.21 13.89 -18.70
C VAL A 92 -2.13 14.24 -17.22
N ARG A 93 -1.45 15.34 -16.89
CA ARG A 93 -1.02 15.71 -15.52
C ARG A 93 -2.11 16.27 -14.61
N ASP A 94 -3.41 16.16 -14.91
CA ASP A 94 -4.44 16.83 -14.13
C ASP A 94 -5.53 15.88 -13.65
N VAL A 95 -5.29 15.23 -12.50
CA VAL A 95 -6.31 14.44 -11.76
C VAL A 95 -7.51 15.34 -11.37
N GLN A 96 -7.29 16.65 -11.21
CA GLN A 96 -8.32 17.63 -10.84
C GLN A 96 -9.25 18.01 -11.98
N ALA A 97 -8.76 18.02 -13.23
CA ALA A 97 -9.58 18.29 -14.41
C ALA A 97 -10.59 17.15 -14.68
N LEU A 98 -10.28 15.90 -14.26
CA LEU A 98 -11.13 14.74 -14.53
C LEU A 98 -12.33 14.62 -13.58
N SER A 99 -12.26 15.20 -12.38
CA SER A 99 -13.38 15.19 -11.42
C SER A 99 -14.45 16.24 -11.71
N GLN A 100 -14.17 17.23 -12.54
CA GLN A 100 -15.08 18.34 -12.86
C GLN A 100 -15.97 18.09 -14.11
N THR A 101 -15.71 17.05 -14.90
CA THR A 101 -16.46 16.77 -16.13
C THR A 101 -17.83 16.12 -15.93
N GLN A 102 -18.23 15.76 -14.70
CA GLN A 102 -19.55 15.22 -14.40
C GLN A 102 -20.52 16.20 -13.70
N ALA A 103 -20.10 17.44 -13.41
CA ALA A 103 -20.98 18.47 -12.86
C ALA A 103 -20.97 19.70 -13.78
N ASP A 104 -22.09 19.93 -14.42
CA ASP A 104 -22.59 21.18 -14.97
C ASP A 104 -22.01 21.75 -16.29
N GLY A 105 -22.81 21.55 -17.34
CA GLY A 105 -22.90 22.48 -18.46
C GLY A 105 -23.50 23.82 -18.05
N ARG A 106 -22.73 24.71 -17.42
CA ARG A 106 -23.01 26.16 -17.42
C ARG A 106 -21.71 26.93 -17.21
N GLY A 107 -21.35 27.74 -18.22
CA GLY A 107 -20.20 28.58 -18.18
C GLY A 107 -20.29 29.68 -17.13
N HIS A 108 -19.17 29.91 -16.44
CA HIS A 108 -18.92 31.19 -15.78
C HIS A 108 -17.49 31.66 -16.07
N LYS A 109 -17.41 32.90 -16.57
CA LYS A 109 -16.15 33.63 -16.84
C LYS A 109 -15.52 34.11 -15.53
N GLY A 110 -14.23 33.89 -15.40
CA GLY A 110 -13.20 34.76 -14.86
C GLY A 110 -13.36 35.28 -13.43
N SER A 111 -12.48 34.82 -12.54
CA SER A 111 -11.79 35.71 -11.59
C SER A 111 -10.52 35.01 -11.10
N ASP A 112 -9.38 35.73 -11.16
CA ASP A 112 -8.11 35.36 -10.54
C ASP A 112 -8.32 35.18 -9.02
N ARG A 113 -8.41 33.94 -8.58
CA ARG A 113 -8.27 33.56 -7.17
C ARG A 113 -7.04 32.69 -7.06
N ALA A 114 -6.12 33.07 -6.19
CA ALA A 114 -5.01 32.24 -5.76
C ALA A 114 -5.54 30.83 -5.48
N GLU A 115 -5.06 29.83 -6.25
CA GLU A 115 -5.45 28.44 -6.11
C GLU A 115 -5.04 27.95 -4.71
N THR A 116 -6.02 27.77 -3.84
CA THR A 116 -5.83 27.01 -2.62
C THR A 116 -5.36 25.62 -3.05
N PRO A 117 -4.24 25.07 -2.52
CA PRO A 117 -3.79 23.74 -2.91
C PRO A 117 -4.93 22.75 -2.66
N ALA A 118 -5.36 22.07 -3.71
CA ALA A 118 -6.47 21.14 -3.62
C ALA A 118 -6.15 20.05 -2.60
N VAL A 119 -7.00 19.91 -1.61
CA VAL A 119 -6.92 18.83 -0.62
C VAL A 119 -7.19 17.54 -1.38
N LEU A 120 -6.17 16.70 -1.52
CA LEU A 120 -6.32 15.39 -2.17
C LEU A 120 -7.23 14.48 -1.31
N PRO A 121 -8.11 13.67 -1.93
CA PRO A 121 -9.03 12.80 -1.21
C PRO A 121 -8.29 11.85 -0.28
N ALA A 122 -8.92 11.50 0.85
CA ALA A 122 -8.35 10.59 1.84
C ALA A 122 -8.17 9.17 1.26
N VAL A 123 -9.09 8.72 0.39
CA VAL A 123 -9.01 7.43 -0.30
C VAL A 123 -9.19 7.61 -1.80
N THR A 124 -8.29 7.03 -2.58
CA THR A 124 -8.43 6.92 -4.03
C THR A 124 -8.55 5.45 -4.40
N LEU A 125 -9.72 5.06 -4.91
CA LEU A 125 -9.97 3.73 -5.49
C LEU A 125 -9.59 3.76 -6.97
N ILE A 126 -8.80 2.81 -7.42
CA ILE A 126 -8.20 2.79 -8.75
C ILE A 126 -8.53 1.45 -9.40
N GLU A 127 -9.43 1.49 -10.41
CA GLU A 127 -9.77 0.31 -11.22
C GLU A 127 -8.67 0.03 -12.24
N GLU A 128 -7.56 -0.55 -11.76
CA GLU A 128 -6.38 -0.81 -12.59
C GLU A 128 -5.51 -1.90 -11.95
N SER A 129 -4.64 -2.50 -12.75
CA SER A 129 -3.63 -3.42 -12.26
C SER A 129 -2.65 -2.75 -11.31
N HIS A 130 -2.37 -3.40 -10.18
CA HIS A 130 -1.32 -2.98 -9.25
C HIS A 130 0.07 -2.90 -9.91
N ALA A 131 0.29 -3.57 -11.05
CA ALA A 131 1.54 -3.44 -11.82
C ALA A 131 1.82 -1.98 -12.23
N ASN A 132 0.76 -1.17 -12.36
CA ASN A 132 0.84 0.23 -12.73
C ASN A 132 0.90 1.20 -11.53
N LEU A 133 1.09 0.69 -10.31
CA LEU A 133 1.13 1.44 -9.06
C LEU A 133 2.01 2.70 -9.15
N ALA A 134 3.17 2.61 -9.79
CA ALA A 134 4.11 3.72 -9.91
C ALA A 134 3.53 4.95 -10.60
N HIS A 135 2.53 4.79 -11.48
CA HIS A 135 1.91 5.88 -12.24
C HIS A 135 0.95 6.72 -11.38
N TYR A 136 0.34 6.09 -10.36
CA TYR A 136 -0.69 6.72 -9.52
C TYR A 136 -0.14 7.23 -8.20
N VAL A 137 0.88 6.59 -7.69
CA VAL A 137 1.48 6.89 -6.39
C VAL A 137 2.70 7.79 -6.61
N SER A 138 2.54 9.10 -6.41
CA SER A 138 3.60 10.09 -6.60
C SER A 138 4.40 10.40 -5.34
N GLU A 139 3.90 9.98 -4.17
CA GLU A 139 4.49 10.28 -2.85
C GLU A 139 5.13 9.06 -2.19
N PRO A 140 6.02 9.27 -1.22
CA PRO A 140 6.58 8.17 -0.42
C PRO A 140 5.51 7.50 0.44
N ILE A 141 5.57 6.17 0.53
CA ILE A 141 4.56 5.32 1.19
C ILE A 141 5.15 4.67 2.45
N GLY A 142 4.41 4.74 3.55
CA GLY A 142 4.79 4.11 4.82
C GLY A 142 4.35 2.65 4.94
N LEU A 143 3.20 2.30 4.36
CA LEU A 143 2.66 0.94 4.39
C LEU A 143 2.08 0.57 3.03
N ILE A 144 2.53 -0.58 2.49
CA ILE A 144 1.98 -1.15 1.26
C ILE A 144 1.52 -2.57 1.56
N VAL A 145 0.28 -2.89 1.23
CA VAL A 145 -0.29 -4.21 1.48
C VAL A 145 -0.74 -4.88 0.18
N PHE A 146 -0.52 -6.19 0.11
CA PHE A 146 -0.95 -7.09 -0.94
C PHE A 146 -1.65 -8.30 -0.33
N ASN A 147 -2.77 -8.72 -0.91
CA ASN A 147 -3.42 -10.00 -0.66
C ASN A 147 -3.45 -10.76 -1.98
N LEU A 148 -2.45 -11.62 -2.20
CA LEU A 148 -2.27 -12.35 -3.46
C LEU A 148 -3.16 -13.58 -3.50
N GLY A 149 -3.93 -13.71 -4.57
CA GLY A 149 -4.89 -14.79 -4.76
C GLY A 149 -6.09 -14.32 -5.58
N TYR A 150 -7.26 -14.80 -5.25
CA TYR A 150 -8.53 -14.43 -5.91
C TYR A 150 -9.50 -13.79 -4.90
N LEU A 151 -10.45 -13.00 -5.41
CA LEU A 151 -11.49 -12.37 -4.59
C LEU A 151 -12.33 -13.47 -3.91
N PRO A 152 -12.45 -13.51 -2.57
CA PRO A 152 -13.27 -14.50 -1.88
C PRO A 152 -14.71 -14.50 -2.38
N GLY A 153 -15.20 -15.66 -2.88
CA GLY A 153 -16.52 -15.80 -3.50
C GLY A 153 -16.60 -15.31 -4.95
N GLY A 154 -15.51 -14.82 -5.52
CA GLY A 154 -15.40 -14.43 -6.92
C GLY A 154 -14.90 -15.57 -7.82
N ASP A 155 -14.63 -15.22 -9.08
CA ASP A 155 -14.08 -16.14 -10.07
C ASP A 155 -12.61 -16.47 -9.74
N LYS A 156 -12.34 -17.75 -9.47
CA LYS A 156 -10.99 -18.24 -9.16
C LYS A 156 -10.01 -18.10 -10.34
N GLN A 157 -10.51 -17.92 -11.58
CA GLN A 157 -9.66 -17.67 -12.74
C GLN A 157 -9.12 -16.24 -12.78
N ARG A 158 -9.73 -15.32 -12.03
CA ARG A 158 -9.31 -13.92 -11.89
C ARG A 158 -8.42 -13.73 -10.67
N ALA A 159 -7.42 -14.60 -10.51
CA ALA A 159 -6.40 -14.48 -9.48
C ALA A 159 -5.30 -13.51 -9.91
N THR A 160 -4.50 -13.04 -8.95
CA THR A 160 -3.27 -12.29 -9.21
C THR A 160 -2.32 -13.12 -10.09
N GLN A 161 -1.52 -12.44 -10.90
CA GLN A 161 -0.61 -13.07 -11.85
C GLN A 161 0.82 -12.79 -11.45
N THR A 162 1.69 -13.79 -11.52
CA THR A 162 3.08 -13.70 -11.05
C THR A 162 3.83 -12.51 -11.65
N GLU A 163 3.70 -12.28 -12.96
CA GLU A 163 4.42 -11.20 -13.66
C GLU A 163 3.98 -9.82 -13.17
N THR A 164 2.66 -9.59 -13.07
CA THR A 164 2.12 -8.30 -12.60
C THR A 164 2.41 -8.08 -11.13
N THR A 165 2.39 -9.14 -10.32
CA THR A 165 2.75 -9.10 -8.91
C THR A 165 4.21 -8.72 -8.71
N LEU A 166 5.16 -9.37 -9.41
CA LEU A 166 6.58 -9.03 -9.28
C LEU A 166 6.89 -7.61 -9.74
N ALA A 167 6.25 -7.13 -10.82
CA ALA A 167 6.38 -5.75 -11.28
C ALA A 167 5.85 -4.76 -10.21
N ALA A 168 4.70 -5.04 -9.61
CA ALA A 168 4.12 -4.23 -8.56
C ALA A 168 4.96 -4.22 -7.28
N LEU A 169 5.51 -5.36 -6.87
CA LEU A 169 6.39 -5.47 -5.71
C LEU A 169 7.67 -4.63 -5.90
N GLN A 170 8.25 -4.63 -7.11
CA GLN A 170 9.39 -3.78 -7.41
C GLN A 170 9.02 -2.30 -7.34
N ALA A 171 7.92 -1.89 -7.96
CA ALA A 171 7.42 -0.51 -7.90
C ALA A 171 7.08 -0.08 -6.46
N ALA A 172 6.57 -1.02 -5.64
CA ALA A 172 6.28 -0.80 -4.23
C ALA A 172 7.56 -0.49 -3.44
N LEU A 173 8.66 -1.22 -3.68
CA LEU A 173 9.95 -0.94 -3.01
C LEU A 173 10.49 0.45 -3.34
N ASP A 174 10.30 0.92 -4.58
CA ASP A 174 10.76 2.25 -5.01
C ASP A 174 10.01 3.37 -4.28
N LYS A 175 8.72 3.13 -3.94
CA LYS A 175 7.87 4.07 -3.19
C LYS A 175 8.00 3.94 -1.68
N LEU A 176 8.53 2.83 -1.16
CA LEU A 176 8.58 2.55 0.27
C LEU A 176 9.56 3.49 0.98
N THR A 177 9.10 4.18 2.03
CA THR A 177 9.94 5.04 2.85
C THR A 177 10.99 4.25 3.63
N ILE A 178 12.04 4.91 4.07
CA ILE A 178 12.95 4.35 5.09
C ILE A 178 12.12 4.08 6.35
N GLY A 179 12.21 2.87 6.89
CA GLY A 179 11.38 2.42 8.01
C GLY A 179 9.95 2.05 7.61
N GLY A 180 9.59 2.15 6.32
CA GLY A 180 8.29 1.68 5.82
C GLY A 180 8.19 0.16 5.75
N LEU A 181 6.97 -0.34 5.63
CA LEU A 181 6.62 -1.76 5.62
C LEU A 181 5.85 -2.13 4.36
N LEU A 182 6.34 -3.13 3.65
CA LEU A 182 5.60 -3.87 2.63
C LEU A 182 5.13 -5.20 3.25
N SER A 183 3.85 -5.48 3.18
CA SER A 183 3.20 -6.68 3.71
C SER A 183 2.50 -7.43 2.58
N VAL A 184 2.89 -8.67 2.34
CA VAL A 184 2.35 -9.50 1.26
C VAL A 184 1.77 -10.76 1.85
N THR A 185 0.44 -10.88 1.86
CA THR A 185 -0.26 -12.11 2.23
C THR A 185 -0.47 -12.95 0.98
N MET A 186 -0.04 -14.21 1.02
CA MET A 186 -0.08 -15.14 -0.10
C MET A 186 -1.11 -16.24 0.16
N TYR A 187 -2.20 -16.27 -0.64
CA TYR A 187 -3.24 -17.32 -0.61
C TYR A 187 -2.91 -18.37 -1.68
N TRP A 188 -2.11 -19.35 -1.32
CA TRP A 188 -1.46 -20.30 -2.23
C TRP A 188 -2.12 -21.70 -2.31
N GLY A 189 -3.37 -21.83 -1.87
CA GLY A 189 -4.12 -23.09 -1.87
C GLY A 189 -4.51 -23.64 -3.26
N HIS A 190 -4.05 -23.02 -4.37
CA HIS A 190 -4.30 -23.41 -5.76
C HIS A 190 -3.03 -23.34 -6.59
N GLU A 191 -3.00 -23.95 -7.78
CA GLU A 191 -1.75 -24.16 -8.52
C GLU A 191 -1.07 -22.84 -8.93
N ALA A 192 -1.82 -21.88 -9.47
CA ALA A 192 -1.27 -20.55 -9.79
C ALA A 192 -0.71 -19.85 -8.55
N GLY A 193 -1.40 -19.94 -7.41
CA GLY A 193 -0.93 -19.37 -6.15
C GLY A 193 0.35 -20.01 -5.63
N LYS A 194 0.57 -21.30 -5.85
CA LYS A 194 1.84 -21.97 -5.51
C LYS A 194 3.00 -21.43 -6.33
N ILE A 195 2.78 -21.21 -7.63
CA ILE A 195 3.78 -20.63 -8.54
C ILE A 195 4.10 -19.21 -8.13
N GLU A 196 3.07 -18.39 -7.89
CA GLU A 196 3.21 -16.99 -7.47
C GLU A 196 3.94 -16.87 -6.13
N ARG A 197 3.53 -17.65 -5.10
CA ARG A 197 4.21 -17.74 -3.81
C ARG A 197 5.71 -18.04 -3.97
N ALA A 198 6.04 -19.08 -4.77
CA ALA A 198 7.43 -19.47 -4.99
C ALA A 198 8.23 -18.35 -5.67
N ALA A 199 7.63 -17.60 -6.59
CA ALA A 199 8.26 -16.46 -7.26
C ALA A 199 8.48 -15.29 -6.29
N VAL A 200 7.47 -14.94 -5.48
CA VAL A 200 7.56 -13.88 -4.46
C VAL A 200 8.63 -14.17 -3.43
N LEU A 201 8.71 -15.40 -2.93
CA LEU A 201 9.75 -15.77 -1.95
C LEU A 201 11.16 -15.76 -2.56
N ARG A 202 11.34 -16.20 -3.83
CA ARG A 202 12.62 -16.06 -4.53
C ARG A 202 13.01 -14.61 -4.74
N TRP A 203 12.06 -13.75 -5.15
CA TRP A 203 12.26 -12.32 -5.28
C TRP A 203 12.74 -11.70 -3.94
N ALA A 204 12.06 -12.00 -2.84
CA ALA A 204 12.41 -11.49 -1.52
C ALA A 204 13.81 -11.95 -1.06
N ALA A 205 14.17 -13.21 -1.32
CA ALA A 205 15.49 -13.76 -0.98
C ALA A 205 16.64 -13.11 -1.79
N ALA A 206 16.34 -12.56 -2.97
CA ALA A 206 17.32 -11.87 -3.82
C ALA A 206 17.48 -10.38 -3.49
N LEU A 207 16.63 -9.80 -2.62
CA LEU A 207 16.75 -8.40 -2.24
C LEU A 207 18.07 -8.10 -1.52
N ASP A 208 18.63 -6.93 -1.80
CA ASP A 208 19.86 -6.48 -1.13
C ASP A 208 19.65 -6.39 0.39
N ARG A 209 20.33 -7.27 1.12
CA ARG A 209 20.30 -7.37 2.58
C ARG A 209 20.82 -6.13 3.31
N SER A 210 21.54 -5.25 2.65
CA SER A 210 22.00 -3.98 3.25
C SER A 210 20.86 -2.95 3.29
N THR A 211 19.96 -3.02 2.32
CA THR A 211 18.83 -2.08 2.12
C THR A 211 17.52 -2.60 2.69
N TYR A 212 17.28 -3.89 2.57
CA TYR A 212 16.00 -4.48 2.98
C TYR A 212 16.16 -5.55 4.06
N HIS A 213 15.13 -5.74 4.86
CA HIS A 213 14.99 -6.84 5.80
C HIS A 213 13.69 -7.56 5.50
N CYS A 214 13.76 -8.86 5.26
CA CYS A 214 12.62 -9.70 4.92
C CYS A 214 12.34 -10.70 6.04
N VAL A 215 11.07 -10.83 6.42
CA VAL A 215 10.58 -11.83 7.37
C VAL A 215 9.42 -12.57 6.73
N HIS A 216 9.51 -13.88 6.66
CA HIS A 216 8.43 -14.75 6.18
C HIS A 216 7.81 -15.49 7.37
N THR A 217 6.49 -15.53 7.44
CA THR A 217 5.73 -16.24 8.46
C THR A 217 4.86 -17.32 7.85
N ASP A 218 4.81 -18.47 8.48
CA ASP A 218 4.10 -19.65 8.04
C ASP A 218 3.44 -20.34 9.26
N MET A 219 2.31 -20.96 9.05
CA MET A 219 1.62 -21.77 10.06
C MET A 219 2.04 -23.23 9.89
N CYS A 220 3.24 -23.58 10.33
CA CYS A 220 3.97 -24.82 10.03
C CYS A 220 3.25 -26.14 10.37
N ASN A 221 2.22 -26.13 11.20
CA ASN A 221 1.46 -27.32 11.63
C ASN A 221 0.01 -27.33 11.12
N GLN A 222 -0.39 -26.38 10.26
CA GLN A 222 -1.76 -26.32 9.75
C GLN A 222 -1.87 -26.98 8.37
N PRO A 223 -2.91 -27.83 8.14
CA PRO A 223 -3.17 -28.42 6.83
C PRO A 223 -3.78 -27.38 5.86
N ASN A 224 -3.95 -27.79 4.59
CA ASN A 224 -4.73 -27.07 3.57
C ASN A 224 -4.16 -25.71 3.16
N CYS A 225 -2.83 -25.58 3.14
CA CYS A 225 -2.14 -24.41 2.62
C CYS A 225 -2.65 -23.09 3.22
N PRO A 226 -2.52 -22.89 4.55
CA PRO A 226 -2.94 -21.65 5.18
C PRO A 226 -2.18 -20.46 4.55
N PRO A 227 -2.77 -19.26 4.53
CA PRO A 227 -2.10 -18.08 3.99
C PRO A 227 -0.80 -17.80 4.73
N GLU A 228 0.23 -17.41 4.00
CA GLU A 228 1.53 -16.99 4.53
C GLU A 228 1.72 -15.49 4.37
N ILE A 229 2.55 -14.88 5.20
CA ILE A 229 2.84 -13.44 5.09
C ILE A 229 4.33 -13.23 4.92
N LEU A 230 4.69 -12.41 3.94
CA LEU A 230 6.01 -11.85 3.77
C LEU A 230 5.99 -10.38 4.18
N PHE A 231 6.86 -9.99 5.10
CA PHE A 231 7.11 -8.61 5.48
C PHE A 231 8.46 -8.17 4.94
N VAL A 232 8.51 -7.00 4.29
CA VAL A 232 9.74 -6.38 3.83
C VAL A 232 9.82 -4.97 4.40
N THR A 233 10.93 -4.64 5.06
CA THR A 233 11.17 -3.31 5.61
C THR A 233 12.38 -2.67 4.95
N ARG A 234 12.31 -1.36 4.67
CA ARG A 234 13.42 -0.59 4.13
C ARG A 234 14.27 -0.02 5.27
N LYS A 235 15.52 -0.40 5.34
CA LYS A 235 16.47 0.03 6.37
C LYS A 235 16.98 1.46 6.15
N LYS A 236 17.42 2.12 7.21
CA LYS A 236 18.28 3.30 7.08
C LYS A 236 19.63 2.87 6.50
N SER A 237 20.15 3.59 5.51
CA SER A 237 21.51 3.35 5.04
C SER A 237 22.50 3.66 6.18
N ARG A 238 23.51 2.82 6.37
CA ARG A 238 24.55 3.00 7.42
C ARG A 238 25.39 4.29 7.28
N GLY A 239 25.22 5.04 6.16
CA GLY A 239 26.00 6.25 5.89
C GLY A 239 25.50 7.55 6.53
N SER A 240 24.36 7.56 7.24
CA SER A 240 23.80 8.79 7.81
C SER A 240 24.07 9.01 9.32
N LEU A 241 24.87 8.16 9.95
CA LEU A 241 25.16 8.21 11.40
C LEU A 241 26.50 8.88 11.78
N SER A 242 27.26 9.46 10.82
CA SER A 242 28.62 9.95 11.11
C SER A 242 28.80 11.47 11.18
N ALA A 243 27.75 12.28 11.27
CA ALA A 243 27.90 13.75 11.26
C ALA A 243 27.42 14.48 12.53
N GLN A 244 26.83 13.82 13.52
CA GLN A 244 26.33 14.51 14.72
C GLN A 244 26.95 14.08 16.07
N ASP A 245 27.63 12.94 16.16
CA ASP A 245 28.19 12.45 17.45
C ASP A 245 29.66 12.82 17.71
N SER A 246 30.30 13.61 16.84
CA SER A 246 31.70 14.01 16.99
C SER A 246 31.89 15.40 17.61
N ARG A 247 30.88 16.06 18.16
CA ARG A 247 31.01 17.42 18.74
C ARG A 247 30.81 17.53 20.25
N GLU A 248 30.66 16.43 20.99
CA GLU A 248 30.47 16.50 22.46
C GLU A 248 31.58 15.81 23.30
N SER A 249 32.72 15.42 22.74
CA SER A 249 33.78 14.77 23.52
C SER A 249 35.06 15.59 23.70
N ASP A 250 35.16 16.84 23.23
CA ASP A 250 36.33 17.69 23.48
C ASP A 250 35.99 18.91 24.34
N GLY A 251 35.80 18.71 25.63
CA GLY A 251 35.52 19.80 26.55
C GLY A 251 35.58 19.40 28.02
N ASN A 252 36.64 18.72 28.45
CA ASN A 252 37.06 18.84 29.84
C ASN A 252 38.53 18.39 30.01
N GLY A 253 39.42 19.30 29.66
CA GLY A 253 40.84 19.19 29.97
C GLY A 253 41.17 19.96 31.26
N HIS A 254 41.76 19.26 32.18
CA HIS A 254 42.72 19.69 33.19
C HIS A 254 42.58 21.05 33.88
N ALA A 255 42.33 20.99 35.15
CA ALA A 255 43.05 21.83 36.12
C ALA A 255 43.23 21.09 37.46
N ARG A 256 44.48 20.80 37.79
CA ARG A 256 45.11 20.39 39.08
C ARG A 256 45.01 18.94 39.49
#